data_cf8b33e2f05b63180af36764671c4c8f
#
_entry.id   cf8b33e2f05b63180af36764671c4c8f
#
_cell.length_a   1.000
_cell.length_b   1.000
_cell.length_c   1.000
_cell.angle_alpha   90.00
_cell.angle_beta   90.00
_cell.angle_gamma   90.00
#
_symmetry.space_group_name_H-M   'P 1'
#
loop_
_entity.id
_entity.type
_entity.pdbx_description
1 polymer ?
#
loop_
_entity_poly.entity_id
_entity_poly.type
_entity_poly.pdbx_seq_one_letter_code
_entity_poly.pdbx_strand_id
1 'polypeptide(L)'
;MNEYEKNLERLELLRTFKGGGNENVPLHPTALDEMKYIIDKCKEFNLPQPEIFPWAGGNGIQAEWEYDCYLEIDSSRSGVSILFVKEKYYDDAISIKVNLEEAFKLVKTFLNHVVDLDGSR
;
A
#
# COMPACT_ATOMS: atom_id res chain seq x y z
N MET A 1 -17.88 10.10 4.85
CA MET A 1 -16.40 10.09 4.74
C MET A 1 -15.99 9.20 3.58
N ASN A 2 -15.17 9.72 2.65
CA ASN A 2 -14.69 8.92 1.51
C ASN A 2 -13.51 8.04 1.91
N GLU A 3 -13.08 7.18 0.99
CA GLU A 3 -12.00 6.23 1.29
C GLU A 3 -10.66 6.92 1.60
N TYR A 4 -10.39 8.04 0.93
CA TYR A 4 -9.17 8.80 1.22
C TYR A 4 -9.19 9.35 2.66
N GLU A 5 -10.30 9.92 3.08
CA GLU A 5 -10.43 10.45 4.45
C GLU A 5 -10.32 9.34 5.49
N LYS A 6 -10.89 8.17 5.20
CA LYS A 6 -10.75 6.99 6.07
C LYS A 6 -9.28 6.58 6.20
N ASN A 7 -8.53 6.63 5.11
CA ASN A 7 -7.11 6.30 5.13
C ASN A 7 -6.30 7.32 5.93
N LEU A 8 -6.65 8.61 5.84
CA LEU A 8 -5.98 9.62 6.66
C LEU A 8 -6.21 9.37 8.15
N GLU A 9 -7.43 9.06 8.54
CA GLU A 9 -7.73 8.69 9.93
C GLU A 9 -6.96 7.47 10.36
N ARG A 10 -6.89 6.47 9.49
CA ARG A 10 -6.19 5.23 9.79
C ARG A 10 -4.70 5.47 10.00
N LEU A 11 -4.09 6.36 9.20
CA LEU A 11 -2.69 6.72 9.41
C LEU A 11 -2.47 7.38 10.77
N GLU A 12 -3.39 8.22 11.22
CA GLU A 12 -3.30 8.83 12.53
C GLU A 12 -3.39 7.80 13.65
N LEU A 13 -4.28 6.82 13.51
CA LEU A 13 -4.37 5.72 14.47
C LEU A 13 -3.10 4.87 14.47
N LEU A 14 -2.54 4.61 13.29
CA LEU A 14 -1.31 3.82 13.16
C LEU A 14 -0.11 4.54 13.74
N ARG A 15 -0.13 5.87 13.82
CA ARG A 15 0.96 6.65 14.40
C ARG A 15 1.25 6.28 15.84
N THR A 16 0.23 5.87 16.58
CA THR A 16 0.39 5.44 17.98
C THR A 16 0.37 3.92 18.15
N PHE A 17 0.21 3.19 17.04
CA PHE A 17 0.18 1.74 17.05
C PHE A 17 1.57 1.16 17.25
N LYS A 18 1.65 0.12 18.05
CA LYS A 18 2.91 -0.59 18.31
C LYS A 18 2.92 -1.90 17.54
N GLY A 19 3.59 -1.87 16.40
CA GLY A 19 3.95 -3.00 15.55
C GLY A 19 3.00 -4.17 15.38
N GLY A 20 2.90 -4.67 14.15
CA GLY A 20 2.05 -5.81 13.87
C GLY A 20 2.61 -7.14 14.34
N GLY A 21 3.92 -7.31 14.26
CA GLY A 21 4.59 -8.56 14.64
C GLY A 21 5.35 -8.50 15.95
N ASN A 22 5.52 -7.29 16.49
CA ASN A 22 6.25 -7.08 17.73
C ASN A 22 5.58 -5.95 18.50
N GLU A 23 4.88 -6.30 19.56
CA GLU A 23 4.03 -5.39 20.33
C GLU A 23 4.76 -4.18 20.92
N ASN A 24 6.06 -4.29 21.11
CA ASN A 24 6.85 -3.24 21.74
C ASN A 24 7.55 -2.31 20.76
N VAL A 25 7.40 -2.55 19.46
CA VAL A 25 8.05 -1.75 18.44
C VAL A 25 7.03 -0.89 17.74
N PRO A 26 7.12 0.45 17.85
CA PRO A 26 6.20 1.34 17.11
C PRO A 26 6.49 1.29 15.61
N LEU A 27 5.50 1.69 14.82
CA LEU A 27 5.67 1.78 13.37
C LEU A 27 6.74 2.83 13.05
N HIS A 28 7.53 2.55 12.01
CA HIS A 28 8.60 3.44 11.61
C HIS A 28 8.02 4.74 11.02
N PRO A 29 8.45 5.93 11.46
CA PRO A 29 7.89 7.17 10.95
C PRO A 29 8.00 7.33 9.43
N THR A 30 9.08 6.86 8.84
CA THR A 30 9.25 6.90 7.39
C THR A 30 8.19 6.09 6.68
N ALA A 31 7.77 4.95 7.25
CA ALA A 31 6.72 4.14 6.67
C ALA A 31 5.38 4.89 6.64
N LEU A 32 5.07 5.64 7.69
CA LEU A 32 3.87 6.47 7.73
C LEU A 32 3.89 7.54 6.64
N ASP A 33 5.02 8.24 6.51
CA ASP A 33 5.18 9.30 5.51
C ASP A 33 5.10 8.76 4.09
N GLU A 34 5.73 7.62 3.83
CA GLU A 34 5.71 6.99 2.52
C GLU A 34 4.30 6.51 2.16
N MET A 35 3.58 5.95 3.12
CA MET A 35 2.22 5.51 2.87
C MET A 35 1.30 6.70 2.62
N LYS A 36 1.51 7.81 3.32
CA LYS A 36 0.75 9.03 3.07
C LYS A 36 0.99 9.52 1.64
N TYR A 37 2.23 9.47 1.16
CA TYR A 37 2.54 9.83 -0.23
C TYR A 37 1.71 8.99 -1.20
N ILE A 38 1.63 7.69 -0.98
CA ILE A 38 0.88 6.79 -1.87
C ILE A 38 -0.61 7.13 -1.89
N ILE A 39 -1.24 7.30 -0.72
CA ILE A 39 -2.68 7.60 -0.69
C ILE A 39 -3.00 8.99 -1.24
N ASP A 40 -2.10 9.96 -1.02
CA ASP A 40 -2.27 11.31 -1.57
C ASP A 40 -2.19 11.30 -3.09
N LYS A 41 -1.24 10.54 -3.64
CA LYS A 41 -1.09 10.41 -5.09
C LYS A 41 -2.27 9.67 -5.71
N CYS A 42 -2.79 8.65 -5.05
CA CYS A 42 -3.99 7.98 -5.54
C CYS A 42 -5.16 8.95 -5.61
N LYS A 43 -5.33 9.81 -4.62
CA LYS A 43 -6.37 10.84 -4.67
C LYS A 43 -6.13 11.83 -5.80
N GLU A 44 -4.90 12.31 -5.94
CA GLU A 44 -4.53 13.30 -6.96
C GLU A 44 -4.85 12.81 -8.37
N PHE A 45 -4.58 11.54 -8.65
CA PHE A 45 -4.78 10.95 -9.96
C PHE A 45 -6.12 10.22 -10.11
N ASN A 46 -7.01 10.39 -9.13
CA ASN A 46 -8.34 9.79 -9.14
C ASN A 46 -8.29 8.26 -9.29
N LEU A 47 -7.37 7.64 -8.58
CA LEU A 47 -7.21 6.19 -8.54
C LEU A 47 -7.88 5.60 -7.31
N PRO A 48 -8.23 4.31 -7.32
CA PRO A 48 -8.78 3.66 -6.15
C PRO A 48 -7.82 3.72 -4.97
N GLN A 49 -8.37 3.92 -3.78
CA GLN A 49 -7.59 3.92 -2.54
C GLN A 49 -7.33 2.48 -2.10
N PRO A 50 -6.15 2.22 -1.53
CA PRO A 50 -5.86 0.89 -0.98
C PRO A 50 -6.47 0.71 0.39
N GLU A 51 -6.49 -0.52 0.88
CA GLU A 51 -6.63 -0.80 2.29
C GLU A 51 -5.24 -0.74 2.90
N ILE A 52 -5.10 -0.06 4.04
CA ILE A 52 -3.80 0.05 4.72
C ILE A 52 -3.90 -0.55 6.11
N PHE A 53 -2.85 -1.23 6.51
CA PHE A 53 -2.77 -1.86 7.83
C PHE A 53 -1.31 -2.08 8.22
N PRO A 54 -1.04 -2.35 9.52
CA PRO A 54 0.33 -2.63 9.94
C PRO A 54 0.81 -3.94 9.34
N TRP A 55 2.08 -3.96 8.93
CA TRP A 55 2.69 -5.16 8.38
C TRP A 55 3.03 -6.14 9.51
N ALA A 56 2.49 -7.36 9.43
CA ALA A 56 2.66 -8.35 10.47
C ALA A 56 4.13 -8.78 10.70
N GLY A 57 4.98 -8.57 9.71
CA GLY A 57 6.38 -8.96 9.80
C GLY A 57 7.30 -7.98 10.50
N GLY A 58 6.78 -6.82 10.95
CA GLY A 58 7.67 -5.84 11.56
C GLY A 58 6.99 -4.53 11.90
N ASN A 59 7.72 -3.44 11.76
CA ASN A 59 7.26 -2.10 12.09
C ASN A 59 6.91 -1.26 10.86
N GLY A 60 6.49 -1.91 9.80
CA GLY A 60 6.10 -1.25 8.55
C GLY A 60 4.60 -1.16 8.37
N ILE A 61 4.21 -0.60 7.24
CA ILE A 61 2.82 -0.46 6.83
C ILE A 61 2.64 -1.12 5.47
N GLN A 62 1.50 -1.75 5.29
CA GLN A 62 1.14 -2.45 4.08
C GLN A 62 -0.08 -1.80 3.45
N ALA A 63 -0.07 -1.62 2.13
CA ALA A 63 -1.22 -1.16 1.35
C ALA A 63 -1.57 -2.22 0.33
N GLU A 64 -2.85 -2.54 0.20
CA GLU A 64 -3.30 -3.59 -0.70
C GLU A 64 -4.43 -3.10 -1.61
N TRP A 65 -4.35 -3.50 -2.87
CA TRP A 65 -5.42 -3.36 -3.84
C TRP A 65 -5.79 -4.75 -4.34
N GLU A 66 -7.05 -5.11 -4.26
CA GLU A 66 -7.55 -6.41 -4.70
C GLU A 66 -8.55 -6.25 -5.83
N TYR A 67 -8.21 -6.83 -6.97
CA TYR A 67 -9.09 -6.98 -8.13
C TYR A 67 -8.99 -8.45 -8.54
N ASP A 68 -8.92 -8.75 -9.83
CA ASP A 68 -8.59 -10.11 -10.27
C ASP A 68 -7.13 -10.42 -10.02
N CYS A 69 -6.32 -9.39 -9.85
CA CYS A 69 -4.93 -9.46 -9.43
C CYS A 69 -4.80 -8.78 -8.07
N TYR A 70 -3.72 -9.05 -7.40
CA TYR A 70 -3.43 -8.47 -6.09
C TYR A 70 -2.16 -7.65 -6.18
N LEU A 71 -2.18 -6.46 -5.63
CA LEU A 71 -1.01 -5.59 -5.55
C LEU A 71 -0.83 -5.14 -4.11
N GLU A 72 0.39 -5.29 -3.61
CA GLU A 72 0.73 -4.90 -2.25
C GLU A 72 1.97 -4.01 -2.26
N ILE A 73 1.96 -2.98 -1.46
CA ILE A 73 3.13 -2.16 -1.19
C ILE A 73 3.45 -2.29 0.29
N ASP A 74 4.68 -2.63 0.60
CA ASP A 74 5.19 -2.66 1.96
C ASP A 74 6.18 -1.52 2.15
N SER A 75 5.94 -0.67 3.13
CA SER A 75 6.84 0.39 3.50
C SER A 75 7.36 0.12 4.91
N SER A 76 8.67 0.10 5.05
CA SER A 76 9.31 -0.24 6.32
C SER A 76 10.66 0.48 6.43
N ARG A 77 11.35 0.20 7.52
CA ARG A 77 12.69 0.74 7.73
C ARG A 77 13.66 0.40 6.59
N SER A 78 13.49 -0.74 5.95
CA SER A 78 14.38 -1.18 4.87
C SER A 78 14.02 -0.62 3.50
N GLY A 79 12.95 0.18 3.41
CA GLY A 79 12.52 0.80 2.16
C GLY A 79 11.16 0.32 1.70
N VAL A 80 10.89 0.52 0.42
CA VAL A 80 9.61 0.18 -0.19
C VAL A 80 9.78 -1.04 -1.09
N SER A 81 8.88 -2.00 -0.96
CA SER A 81 8.81 -3.14 -1.88
C SER A 81 7.40 -3.31 -2.40
N ILE A 82 7.30 -3.84 -3.60
CA ILE A 82 6.03 -4.15 -4.25
C ILE A 82 5.93 -5.64 -4.45
N LEU A 83 4.77 -6.19 -4.13
CA LEU A 83 4.42 -7.57 -4.42
C LEU A 83 3.26 -7.57 -5.39
N PHE A 84 3.40 -8.27 -6.49
CA PHE A 84 2.34 -8.45 -7.48
C PHE A 84 2.00 -9.93 -7.58
N VAL A 85 0.71 -10.25 -7.49
CA VAL A 85 0.23 -11.63 -7.59
C VAL A 85 -0.86 -11.68 -8.66
N LYS A 86 -0.61 -12.45 -9.72
CA LYS A 86 -1.55 -12.61 -10.80
C LYS A 86 -2.56 -13.72 -10.45
N GLU A 87 -3.84 -13.46 -10.72
CA GLU A 87 -4.91 -14.44 -10.59
C GLU A 87 -4.99 -15.11 -9.21
N LYS A 88 -4.53 -14.40 -8.16
CA LYS A 88 -4.57 -14.89 -6.78
C LYS A 88 -3.70 -16.12 -6.50
N TYR A 89 -2.75 -16.41 -7.38
CA TYR A 89 -1.81 -17.52 -7.17
C TYR A 89 -0.49 -16.98 -6.63
N TYR A 90 -0.22 -17.25 -5.36
CA TYR A 90 0.99 -16.76 -4.71
C TYR A 90 2.28 -17.33 -5.28
N ASP A 91 2.19 -18.47 -5.98
CA ASP A 91 3.35 -19.07 -6.64
C ASP A 91 3.88 -18.19 -7.77
N ASP A 92 3.02 -17.33 -8.33
CA ASP A 92 3.40 -16.40 -9.39
C ASP A 92 3.75 -15.01 -8.87
N ALA A 93 3.92 -14.87 -7.57
CA ALA A 93 4.20 -13.58 -6.95
C ALA A 93 5.55 -13.04 -7.39
N ILE A 94 5.57 -11.75 -7.74
CA ILE A 94 6.80 -11.04 -8.08
C ILE A 94 6.99 -9.95 -7.01
N SER A 95 8.14 -9.98 -6.34
CA SER A 95 8.47 -8.98 -5.32
C SER A 95 9.73 -8.25 -5.71
N ILE A 96 9.68 -6.92 -5.74
CA ILE A 96 10.83 -6.09 -6.08
C ILE A 96 10.94 -4.92 -5.11
N LYS A 97 12.18 -4.54 -4.83
CA LYS A 97 12.46 -3.32 -4.06
C LYS A 97 12.58 -2.14 -5.02
N VAL A 98 11.93 -1.05 -4.67
CA VAL A 98 11.88 0.15 -5.50
C VAL A 98 11.95 1.39 -4.62
N ASN A 99 12.25 2.54 -5.23
CA ASN A 99 12.06 3.80 -4.52
C ASN A 99 10.57 4.20 -4.58
N LEU A 100 10.22 5.21 -3.79
CA LEU A 100 8.81 5.59 -3.62
C LEU A 100 8.16 6.07 -4.93
N GLU A 101 8.88 6.85 -5.73
CA GLU A 101 8.35 7.32 -7.02
C GLU A 101 8.10 6.16 -7.99
N GLU A 102 9.04 5.21 -8.05
CA GLU A 102 8.89 4.03 -8.89
C GLU A 102 7.72 3.17 -8.39
N ALA A 103 7.58 3.04 -7.08
CA ALA A 103 6.47 2.32 -6.49
C ALA A 103 5.14 2.89 -6.97
N PHE A 104 4.99 4.22 -6.91
CA PHE A 104 3.75 4.83 -7.34
C PHE A 104 3.51 4.67 -8.84
N LYS A 105 4.55 4.78 -9.67
CA LYS A 105 4.41 4.56 -11.11
C LYS A 105 3.87 3.17 -11.41
N LEU A 106 4.36 2.17 -10.71
CA LEU A 106 3.89 0.79 -10.89
C LEU A 106 2.45 0.61 -10.40
N VAL A 107 2.11 1.23 -9.27
CA VAL A 107 0.73 1.24 -8.75
C VAL A 107 -0.21 1.88 -9.77
N LYS A 108 0.17 3.04 -10.30
CA LYS A 108 -0.65 3.78 -11.27
C LYS A 108 -0.87 2.95 -12.53
N THR A 109 0.18 2.32 -13.04
CA THR A 109 0.08 1.47 -14.23
C THR A 109 -0.87 0.28 -13.97
N PHE A 110 -0.70 -0.38 -12.84
CA PHE A 110 -1.55 -1.51 -12.46
C PHE A 110 -3.00 -1.09 -12.31
N LEU A 111 -3.27 -0.01 -11.56
CA LEU A 111 -4.64 0.42 -11.29
C LEU A 111 -5.34 0.91 -12.55
N ASN A 112 -4.64 1.64 -13.42
CA ASN A 112 -5.21 2.06 -14.69
C ASN A 112 -5.60 0.86 -15.54
N HIS A 113 -4.77 -0.17 -15.54
CA HIS A 113 -5.05 -1.36 -16.33
C HIS A 113 -6.28 -2.12 -15.80
N VAL A 114 -6.31 -2.43 -14.51
CA VAL A 114 -7.41 -3.24 -13.95
C VAL A 114 -8.73 -2.48 -13.89
N VAL A 115 -8.70 -1.19 -13.60
CA VAL A 115 -9.91 -0.37 -13.55
C VAL A 115 -10.51 -0.20 -14.94
N ASP A 116 -9.68 -0.03 -15.95
CA ASP A 116 -10.15 0.07 -17.34
C ASP A 116 -10.79 -1.26 -17.78
N LEU A 117 -10.21 -2.40 -17.41
CA LEU A 117 -10.77 -3.71 -17.73
C LEU A 117 -12.13 -3.93 -17.06
N ASP A 118 -12.26 -3.48 -15.81
CA ASP A 118 -13.50 -3.64 -15.05
C ASP A 118 -14.55 -2.60 -15.44
N GLY A 119 -14.19 -1.56 -16.18
CA GLY A 119 -15.09 -0.47 -16.48
C GLY A 119 -15.50 0.33 -15.26
N SER A 120 -14.73 0.28 -14.20
CA SER A 120 -15.05 0.89 -12.89
C SER A 120 -14.70 2.37 -12.81
N ARG A 121 -14.13 2.91 -13.85
CA ARG A 121 -13.57 4.25 -13.81
C ARG A 121 -14.38 5.29 -14.53
#